data_26070d150be96970386fcd54d33f281c
#
_entry.id   26070d150be96970386fcd54d33f281c
#
_cell.length_a   1.000
_cell.length_b   1.000
_cell.length_c   1.000
_cell.angle_alpha   90.00
_cell.angle_beta   90.00
_cell.angle_gamma   90.00
#
_symmetry.space_group_name_H-M   'P 1'
#
loop_
_entity.id
_entity.type
_entity.pdbx_description
1 polymer ?
#
loop_
_entity_poly.entity_id
_entity_poly.type
_entity_poly.pdbx_seq_one_letter_code
_entity_poly.pdbx_strand_id
1 'polypeptide(L)'
;MSIKEKMHSANESAWLSDYLSQEERITAKYIGQIAAIIQRQRKEKGYTQQELADKLGVSQVMVSRWENGEENFTIATLAKISAALGIEWNNPLEKRAV
;
A
#
# COMPACT_ATOMS: atom_id res chain seq x y z
N MET A 1 10.24 3.61 -23.76
CA MET A 1 9.11 4.56 -23.72
C MET A 1 8.39 4.42 -22.39
N SER A 2 8.15 5.52 -21.73
CA SER A 2 7.48 5.51 -20.43
C SER A 2 5.98 5.34 -20.57
N ILE A 3 5.32 4.99 -19.45
CA ILE A 3 3.86 4.92 -19.42
C ILE A 3 3.23 6.26 -19.78
N LYS A 4 3.82 7.34 -19.28
CA LYS A 4 3.31 8.69 -19.56
C LYS A 4 3.30 9.00 -21.05
N GLU A 5 4.35 8.64 -21.74
CA GLU A 5 4.42 8.88 -23.18
C GLU A 5 3.35 8.09 -23.92
N LYS A 6 3.11 6.86 -23.50
CA LYS A 6 2.11 6.04 -24.13
C LYS A 6 0.69 6.49 -23.81
N MET A 7 0.47 7.12 -22.70
CA MET A 7 -0.85 7.59 -22.29
C MET A 7 -1.37 8.77 -23.10
N HIS A 8 -0.61 9.25 -24.05
CA HIS A 8 -1.09 10.29 -24.96
C HIS A 8 -1.95 9.74 -26.10
N SER A 9 -2.13 8.43 -26.17
CA SER A 9 -2.95 7.84 -27.22
C SER A 9 -4.44 8.09 -26.96
N ALA A 10 -5.23 7.97 -28.00
CA ALA A 10 -6.66 8.24 -27.96
C ALA A 10 -7.46 7.25 -27.09
N ASN A 11 -6.96 6.03 -26.90
CA ASN A 11 -7.61 4.98 -26.15
C ASN A 11 -6.85 4.66 -24.86
N GLU A 12 -6.64 5.68 -24.06
CA GLU A 12 -5.80 5.55 -22.88
C GLU A 12 -6.18 4.44 -21.94
N SER A 13 -7.46 4.32 -21.59
CA SER A 13 -7.90 3.31 -20.62
C SER A 13 -7.68 1.89 -21.10
N ALA A 14 -8.13 1.59 -22.31
CA ALA A 14 -7.96 0.25 -22.88
C ALA A 14 -6.47 -0.04 -23.10
N TRP A 15 -5.75 0.97 -23.56
CA TRP A 15 -4.35 0.83 -23.84
C TRP A 15 -3.54 0.56 -22.58
N LEU A 16 -3.83 1.32 -21.52
CA LEU A 16 -3.13 1.16 -20.24
C LEU A 16 -3.40 -0.23 -19.64
N SER A 17 -4.63 -0.70 -19.74
CA SER A 17 -5.00 -2.03 -19.26
C SER A 17 -4.19 -3.12 -19.95
N ASP A 18 -3.96 -2.96 -21.26
CA ASP A 18 -3.14 -3.92 -22.00
C ASP A 18 -1.66 -3.76 -21.71
N TYR A 19 -1.23 -2.55 -21.42
CA TYR A 19 0.17 -2.26 -21.19
C TYR A 19 0.67 -2.78 -19.85
N LEU A 20 -0.14 -2.61 -18.82
CA LEU A 20 0.25 -3.06 -17.47
C LEU A 20 0.16 -4.57 -17.41
N SER A 21 1.23 -5.20 -16.95
CA SER A 21 1.22 -6.63 -16.74
C SER A 21 0.25 -7.02 -15.65
N GLN A 22 -0.14 -8.28 -15.63
CA GLN A 22 -0.99 -8.80 -14.58
C GLN A 22 -0.32 -8.64 -13.22
N GLU A 23 0.98 -8.86 -13.14
CA GLU A 23 1.74 -8.69 -11.92
C GLU A 23 1.68 -7.26 -11.39
N GLU A 24 1.81 -6.29 -12.28
CA GLU A 24 1.74 -4.89 -11.90
C GLU A 24 0.37 -4.51 -11.38
N ARG A 25 -0.68 -5.03 -12.00
CA ARG A 25 -2.04 -4.78 -11.54
C ARG A 25 -2.30 -5.39 -10.17
N ILE A 26 -1.82 -6.60 -9.95
CA ILE A 26 -1.96 -7.28 -8.65
C ILE A 26 -1.18 -6.53 -7.59
N THR A 27 0.03 -6.11 -7.91
CA THR A 27 0.86 -5.32 -6.99
C THR A 27 0.14 -4.05 -6.57
N ALA A 28 -0.39 -3.30 -7.52
CA ALA A 28 -1.11 -2.06 -7.25
C ALA A 28 -2.33 -2.31 -6.36
N LYS A 29 -3.03 -3.40 -6.60
CA LYS A 29 -4.19 -3.77 -5.80
C LYS A 29 -3.80 -4.02 -4.34
N TYR A 30 -2.74 -4.78 -4.12
CA TYR A 30 -2.30 -5.08 -2.76
C TYR A 30 -1.77 -3.84 -2.05
N ILE A 31 -1.03 -3.01 -2.75
CA ILE A 31 -0.54 -1.75 -2.17
C ILE A 31 -1.71 -0.89 -1.71
N GLY A 32 -2.75 -0.79 -2.54
CA GLY A 32 -3.93 -0.02 -2.19
C GLY A 32 -4.67 -0.58 -0.98
N GLN A 33 -4.78 -1.89 -0.89
CA GLN A 33 -5.44 -2.54 0.25
C GLN A 33 -4.65 -2.32 1.53
N ILE A 34 -3.34 -2.48 1.47
CA ILE A 34 -2.47 -2.27 2.62
C ILE A 34 -2.54 -0.81 3.08
N ALA A 35 -2.48 0.12 2.14
CA ALA A 35 -2.57 1.55 2.43
C ALA A 35 -3.87 1.88 3.19
N ALA A 36 -4.98 1.32 2.73
CA ALA A 36 -6.28 1.55 3.36
C ALA A 36 -6.32 0.99 4.79
N ILE A 37 -5.74 -0.19 5.00
CA ILE A 37 -5.70 -0.81 6.31
C ILE A 37 -4.86 0.02 7.28
N ILE A 38 -3.71 0.48 6.83
CA ILE A 38 -2.82 1.30 7.66
C ILE A 38 -3.55 2.58 8.10
N GLN A 39 -4.17 3.26 7.15
CA GLN A 39 -4.88 4.49 7.46
C GLN A 39 -6.01 4.25 8.45
N ARG A 40 -6.82 3.23 8.22
CA ARG A 40 -7.93 2.91 9.10
C ARG A 40 -7.46 2.55 10.50
N GLN A 41 -6.46 1.69 10.61
CA GLN A 41 -5.95 1.27 11.92
C GLN A 41 -5.29 2.43 12.67
N ARG A 42 -4.58 3.29 11.95
CA ARG A 42 -4.01 4.47 12.56
C ARG A 42 -5.08 5.36 13.16
N LYS A 43 -6.15 5.60 12.41
CA LYS A 43 -7.25 6.45 12.87
C LYS A 43 -8.01 5.82 14.03
N GLU A 44 -8.20 4.50 14.00
CA GLU A 44 -8.84 3.79 15.11
C GLU A 44 -8.03 3.89 16.40
N LYS A 45 -6.71 3.93 16.28
CA LYS A 45 -5.83 4.12 17.44
C LYS A 45 -5.74 5.58 17.88
N GLY A 46 -6.30 6.49 17.11
CA GLY A 46 -6.26 7.90 17.44
C GLY A 46 -4.94 8.59 17.13
N TYR A 47 -4.10 8.00 16.31
CA TYR A 47 -2.82 8.61 15.96
C TYR A 47 -2.94 9.51 14.74
N THR A 48 -2.23 10.64 14.80
CA THR A 48 -1.98 11.43 13.59
C THR A 48 -0.90 10.73 12.77
N GLN A 49 -0.72 11.15 11.52
CA GLN A 49 0.38 10.62 10.71
C GLN A 49 1.72 10.90 11.37
N GLN A 50 1.88 12.08 11.97
CA GLN A 50 3.12 12.44 12.63
C GLN A 50 3.38 11.55 13.85
N GLU A 51 2.34 11.27 14.63
CA GLU A 51 2.47 10.40 15.78
C GLU A 51 2.88 8.99 15.41
N LEU A 52 2.28 8.47 14.34
CA LEU A 52 2.69 7.16 13.84
C LEU A 52 4.13 7.18 13.32
N ALA A 53 4.49 8.24 12.60
CA ALA A 53 5.85 8.41 12.10
C ALA A 53 6.85 8.41 13.25
N ASP A 54 6.54 9.13 14.32
CA ASP A 54 7.40 9.19 15.51
C ASP A 54 7.57 7.81 16.15
N LYS A 55 6.49 7.05 16.24
CA LYS A 55 6.55 5.71 16.81
C LYS A 55 7.43 4.77 15.99
N LEU A 56 7.44 4.96 14.68
CA LEU A 56 8.17 4.09 13.78
C LEU A 56 9.58 4.59 13.46
N GLY A 57 9.90 5.81 13.88
CA GLY A 57 11.19 6.40 13.57
C GLY A 57 11.35 6.76 12.09
N VAL A 58 10.25 7.13 11.44
CA VAL A 58 10.25 7.54 10.03
C VAL A 58 9.66 8.94 9.92
N SER A 59 9.72 9.52 8.73
CA SER A 59 9.14 10.85 8.51
C SER A 59 7.62 10.77 8.33
N GLN A 60 6.95 11.86 8.61
CA GLN A 60 5.51 11.96 8.36
C GLN A 60 5.21 11.82 6.88
N VAL A 61 6.12 12.32 6.03
CA VAL A 61 5.98 12.18 4.58
C VAL A 61 5.94 10.71 4.18
N MET A 62 6.75 9.87 4.83
CA MET A 62 6.76 8.45 4.54
C MET A 62 5.41 7.81 4.89
N VAL A 63 4.84 8.16 6.05
CA VAL A 63 3.53 7.64 6.45
C VAL A 63 2.47 8.09 5.45
N SER A 64 2.51 9.35 5.02
CA SER A 64 1.60 9.88 4.03
C SER A 64 1.69 9.08 2.71
N ARG A 65 2.90 8.76 2.28
CA ARG A 65 3.11 7.98 1.05
C ARG A 65 2.56 6.57 1.17
N TRP A 66 2.74 5.94 2.34
CA TRP A 66 2.16 4.63 2.58
C TRP A 66 0.63 4.67 2.45
N GLU A 67 0.01 5.67 3.05
CA GLU A 67 -1.45 5.78 3.08
C GLU A 67 -2.03 6.20 1.73
N ASN A 68 -1.22 6.83 0.90
CA ASN A 68 -1.64 7.19 -0.46
C ASN A 68 -1.35 6.10 -1.48
N GLY A 69 -0.75 4.99 -1.05
CA GLY A 69 -0.42 3.91 -1.97
C GLY A 69 0.72 4.24 -2.92
N GLU A 70 1.61 5.13 -2.49
CA GLU A 70 2.73 5.58 -3.33
C GLU A 70 4.03 4.84 -3.10
N GLU A 71 4.04 3.88 -2.17
CA GLU A 71 5.24 3.14 -1.83
C GLU A 71 5.00 1.65 -1.90
N ASN A 72 6.04 0.91 -2.29
CA ASN A 72 6.05 -0.53 -2.14
C ASN A 72 6.39 -0.86 -0.69
N PHE A 73 5.77 -1.88 -0.17
CA PHE A 73 6.03 -2.31 1.20
C PHE A 73 6.91 -3.55 1.18
N THR A 74 7.96 -3.52 1.98
CA THR A 74 8.72 -4.74 2.25
C THR A 74 8.04 -5.46 3.41
N ILE A 75 8.29 -6.74 3.53
CA ILE A 75 7.77 -7.51 4.65
C ILE A 75 8.26 -6.93 5.98
N ALA A 76 9.52 -6.51 6.03
CA ALA A 76 10.08 -5.90 7.24
C ALA A 76 9.31 -4.62 7.62
N THR A 77 8.99 -3.79 6.65
CA THR A 77 8.24 -2.56 6.90
C THR A 77 6.83 -2.88 7.40
N LEU A 78 6.17 -3.86 6.77
CA LEU A 78 4.84 -4.28 7.22
C LEU A 78 4.86 -4.82 8.64
N ALA A 79 5.88 -5.58 9.01
CA ALA A 79 6.03 -6.08 10.36
C ALA A 79 6.16 -4.96 11.37
N LYS A 80 6.93 -3.94 11.02
CA LYS A 80 7.13 -2.77 11.86
C LYS A 80 5.82 -2.00 12.09
N ILE A 81 5.11 -1.75 11.01
CA ILE A 81 3.83 -1.05 11.06
C ILE A 81 2.82 -1.86 11.86
N SER A 82 2.78 -3.16 11.62
CA SER A 82 1.85 -4.05 12.31
C SER A 82 2.09 -4.08 13.81
N ALA A 83 3.36 -4.12 14.21
CA ALA A 83 3.71 -4.11 15.63
C ALA A 83 3.27 -2.81 16.30
N ALA A 84 3.43 -1.68 15.60
CA ALA A 84 3.06 -0.38 16.15
C ALA A 84 1.54 -0.19 16.27
N LEU A 85 0.80 -0.75 15.31
CA LEU A 85 -0.66 -0.57 15.26
C LEU A 85 -1.47 -1.77 15.75
N GLY A 86 -0.79 -2.86 16.07
CA GLY A 86 -1.48 -4.08 16.50
C GLY A 86 -2.29 -4.71 15.39
N ILE A 87 -1.82 -4.61 14.17
CA ILE A 87 -2.52 -5.19 13.01
C ILE A 87 -2.20 -6.67 12.91
N GLU A 88 -3.24 -7.46 12.77
CA GLU A 88 -3.09 -8.89 12.49
C GLU A 88 -3.52 -9.12 11.04
N TRP A 89 -2.58 -9.45 10.21
CA TRP A 89 -2.86 -9.76 8.81
C TRP A 89 -3.29 -11.21 8.70
N ASN A 90 -4.19 -11.49 7.77
CA ASN A 90 -4.51 -12.87 7.47
C ASN A 90 -3.24 -13.57 6.97
N ASN A 91 -2.90 -14.67 7.61
CA ASN A 91 -1.74 -15.44 7.21
C ASN A 91 -2.08 -16.23 5.94
N PRO A 92 -1.44 -15.93 4.81
CA PRO A 92 -1.74 -16.63 3.57
C PRO A 92 -1.36 -18.10 3.60
N LEU A 93 -0.50 -18.48 4.55
CA LEU A 93 -0.09 -19.88 4.71
C LEU A 93 -0.96 -20.64 5.69
N GLU A 94 -1.83 -19.93 6.38
CA GLU A 94 -2.73 -20.57 7.33
C GLU A 94 -3.83 -21.29 6.57
N LYS A 95 -4.00 -22.54 6.91
CA LYS A 95 -5.05 -23.30 6.27
C LYS A 95 -6.41 -22.81 6.72
N ARG A 96 -7.20 -22.36 5.77
CA ARG A 96 -8.54 -21.91 6.06
C ARG A 96 -9.42 -23.12 6.35
N ALA A 97 -10.26 -22.98 7.32
CA ALA A 97 -11.23 -24.01 7.65
C ALA A 97 -12.39 -23.92 6.66
N VAL A 98 -12.14 -24.34 5.50
CA VAL A 98 -13.14 -24.27 4.43
C VAL A 98 -13.74 -25.62 4.19
#